data_e145fe5afaa385f98b579d5a35fcaf8f
#
_entry.id   e145fe5afaa385f98b579d5a35fcaf8f
#
_cell.length_a   1.000
_cell.length_b   1.000
_cell.length_c   1.000
_cell.angle_alpha   90.00
_cell.angle_beta   90.00
_cell.angle_gamma   90.00
#
_symmetry.space_group_name_H-M   'P 1'
#
loop_
_entity.id
_entity.type
_entity.pdbx_description
1 polymer ?
#
loop_
_entity_poly.entity_id
_entity_poly.type
_entity_poly.pdbx_seq_one_letter_code
_entity_poly.pdbx_strand_id
1 'polypeptide(L)'
;MTERVSTIDVRQRIGDMLNRVALRRDEFVIERKGKALAALVPIERLEQMRRFARRQALDFMEEQRAGAPTEREASDLALEAQRFARKQVGKPRRGKT
;
A
#
# COMPACT_ATOMS: atom_id res chain seq x y z
N MET A 1 11.72 12.02 7.98
CA MET A 1 12.93 11.24 8.02
C MET A 1 12.62 9.76 8.10
N THR A 2 13.31 8.96 7.33
CA THR A 2 13.04 7.54 7.26
C THR A 2 14.18 6.77 7.91
N GLU A 3 13.83 5.84 8.76
CA GLU A 3 14.81 5.08 9.52
C GLU A 3 14.50 3.60 9.40
N ARG A 4 15.52 2.77 9.28
CA ARG A 4 15.32 1.33 9.22
C ARG A 4 15.52 0.74 10.61
N VAL A 5 14.59 -0.10 11.00
CA VAL A 5 14.63 -0.70 12.33
C VAL A 5 14.32 -2.18 12.21
N SER A 6 14.72 -2.93 13.23
CA SER A 6 14.45 -4.36 13.26
C SER A 6 13.14 -4.64 13.95
N THR A 7 12.63 -5.86 13.78
CA THR A 7 11.43 -6.26 14.49
C THR A 7 11.63 -6.25 15.99
N ILE A 8 12.84 -6.51 16.43
CA ILE A 8 13.15 -6.46 17.85
C ILE A 8 13.04 -5.04 18.37
N ASP A 9 13.59 -4.08 17.61
CA ASP A 9 13.46 -2.67 17.97
C ASP A 9 12.01 -2.25 18.09
N VAL A 10 11.21 -2.68 17.13
CA VAL A 10 9.80 -2.33 17.13
C VAL A 10 9.14 -2.86 18.41
N ARG A 11 9.40 -4.11 18.72
CA ARG A 11 8.80 -4.73 19.90
C ARG A 11 9.16 -4.00 21.18
N GLN A 12 10.39 -3.56 21.25
CA GLN A 12 10.87 -2.92 22.47
C GLN A 12 10.52 -1.45 22.58
N ARG A 13 10.36 -0.78 21.46
CA ARG A 13 10.20 0.67 21.47
C ARG A 13 9.00 1.16 20.66
N ILE A 14 7.99 0.33 20.53
CA ILE A 14 6.84 0.69 19.68
C ILE A 14 6.17 1.98 20.16
N GLY A 15 6.06 2.17 21.46
CA GLY A 15 5.42 3.37 21.97
C GLY A 15 6.15 4.64 21.57
N ASP A 16 7.48 4.61 21.73
CA ASP A 16 8.30 5.74 21.35
C ASP A 16 8.24 5.99 19.86
N MET A 17 8.27 4.91 19.07
CA MET A 17 8.23 5.03 17.63
C MET A 17 6.90 5.62 17.17
N LEU A 18 5.81 5.21 17.78
CA LEU A 18 4.50 5.76 17.44
C LEU A 18 4.43 7.25 17.73
N ASN A 19 5.01 7.68 18.83
CA ASN A 19 5.06 9.09 19.16
C ASN A 19 5.86 9.86 18.13
N ARG A 20 6.99 9.32 17.71
CA ARG A 20 7.82 9.98 16.72
C ARG A 20 7.08 10.07 15.38
N VAL A 21 6.36 9.04 15.02
CA VAL A 21 5.58 9.06 13.78
C VAL A 21 4.47 10.10 13.86
N ALA A 22 3.75 10.12 14.98
CA ALA A 22 2.60 11.01 15.11
C ALA A 22 3.00 12.47 15.24
N LEU A 23 4.05 12.72 16.00
CA LEU A 23 4.43 14.10 16.35
C LEU A 23 5.50 14.69 15.47
N ARG A 24 6.44 13.88 15.04
CA ARG A 24 7.58 14.37 14.26
C ARG A 24 7.50 13.97 12.80
N ARG A 25 6.51 13.18 12.45
CA ARG A 25 6.34 12.71 11.07
C ARG A 25 7.50 11.84 10.61
N ASP A 26 8.15 11.15 11.55
CA ASP A 26 9.18 10.19 11.20
C ASP A 26 8.54 8.98 10.58
N GLU A 27 9.30 8.26 9.75
CA GLU A 27 8.83 7.03 9.13
C GLU A 27 9.84 5.94 9.42
N PHE A 28 9.35 4.74 9.61
CA PHE A 28 10.23 3.61 9.89
C PHE A 28 9.97 2.47 8.91
N VAL A 29 11.05 1.89 8.42
CA VAL A 29 10.96 0.67 7.62
C VAL A 29 11.37 -0.47 8.52
N ILE A 30 10.48 -1.42 8.70
CA ILE A 30 10.71 -2.52 9.62
C ILE A 30 11.26 -3.71 8.86
N GLU A 31 12.41 -4.20 9.30
CA GLU A 31 13.13 -5.25 8.61
C GLU A 31 13.29 -6.48 9.49
N ARG A 32 13.43 -7.60 8.83
CA ARG A 32 13.82 -8.83 9.49
C ARG A 32 14.78 -9.56 8.57
N LYS A 33 15.95 -9.88 9.09
CA LYS A 33 16.99 -10.58 8.33
C LYS A 33 17.32 -9.85 7.03
N GLY A 34 17.38 -8.55 7.11
CA GLY A 34 17.75 -7.73 5.97
C GLY A 34 16.64 -7.46 4.97
N LYS A 35 15.46 -7.99 5.23
CA LYS A 35 14.34 -7.80 4.32
C LYS A 35 13.30 -6.86 4.92
N ALA A 36 12.89 -5.88 4.16
CA ALA A 36 11.85 -4.97 4.58
C ALA A 36 10.52 -5.71 4.61
N LEU A 37 9.84 -5.66 5.75
CA LEU A 37 8.57 -6.34 5.92
C LEU A 37 7.39 -5.37 5.93
N ALA A 38 7.58 -4.21 6.51
CA ALA A 38 6.48 -3.29 6.73
C ALA A 38 7.04 -1.89 6.94
N ALA A 39 6.15 -0.93 6.98
CA ALA A 39 6.54 0.44 7.25
C ALA A 39 5.57 1.04 8.25
N LEU A 40 6.07 1.95 9.07
CA LEU A 40 5.28 2.68 10.02
C LEU A 40 5.32 4.13 9.57
N VAL A 41 4.17 4.66 9.18
CA VAL A 41 4.11 6.00 8.61
C VAL A 41 2.98 6.79 9.24
N PRO A 42 3.06 8.13 9.19
CA PRO A 42 1.95 8.94 9.69
C PRO A 42 0.68 8.62 8.90
N ILE A 43 -0.45 8.70 9.57
CA ILE A 43 -1.71 8.36 8.92
C ILE A 43 -1.99 9.27 7.72
N GLU A 44 -1.53 10.51 7.79
CA GLU A 44 -1.70 11.44 6.68
C GLU A 44 -0.96 10.96 5.44
N ARG A 45 0.19 10.34 5.65
CA ARG A 45 0.95 9.81 4.53
C ARG A 45 0.19 8.67 3.85
N LEU A 46 -0.41 7.81 4.64
CA LEU A 46 -1.20 6.72 4.10
C LEU A 46 -2.37 7.25 3.29
N GLU A 47 -3.04 8.27 3.82
CA GLU A 47 -4.16 8.88 3.12
C GLU A 47 -3.73 9.53 1.83
N GLN A 48 -2.56 10.16 1.85
CA GLN A 48 -2.02 10.76 0.63
C GLN A 48 -1.73 9.71 -0.42
N MET A 49 -1.15 8.60 0.01
CA MET A 49 -0.86 7.51 -0.92
C MET A 49 -2.14 6.94 -1.52
N ARG A 50 -3.17 6.82 -0.71
CA ARG A 50 -4.45 6.30 -1.19
C ARG A 50 -5.08 7.25 -2.19
N ARG A 51 -5.03 8.55 -1.92
CA ARG A 51 -5.58 9.54 -2.84
C ARG A 51 -4.80 9.56 -4.15
N PHE A 52 -3.48 9.45 -4.05
CA PHE A 52 -2.64 9.42 -5.24
C PHE A 52 -2.96 8.19 -6.09
N ALA A 53 -3.08 7.04 -5.45
CA ALA A 53 -3.40 5.81 -6.17
C ALA A 53 -4.76 5.88 -6.85
N ARG A 54 -5.73 6.47 -6.15
CA ARG A 54 -7.06 6.62 -6.71
C ARG A 54 -7.05 7.54 -7.91
N ARG A 55 -6.31 8.64 -7.81
CA ARG A 55 -6.20 9.57 -8.93
C ARG A 55 -5.52 8.91 -10.13
N GLN A 56 -4.48 8.14 -9.86
CA GLN A 56 -3.80 7.42 -10.94
C GLN A 56 -4.75 6.45 -11.64
N ALA A 57 -5.56 5.76 -10.86
CA ALA A 57 -6.52 4.83 -11.44
C ALA A 57 -7.55 5.56 -12.28
N LEU A 58 -8.04 6.69 -11.80
CA LEU A 58 -9.03 7.47 -12.54
C LEU A 58 -8.43 8.03 -13.82
N ASP A 59 -7.20 8.52 -13.75
CA ASP A 59 -6.52 9.04 -14.94
C ASP A 59 -6.34 7.95 -15.97
N PHE A 60 -5.98 6.77 -15.52
CA PHE A 60 -5.81 5.63 -16.40
C PHE A 60 -7.12 5.28 -17.09
N MET A 61 -8.20 5.25 -16.34
CA MET A 61 -9.51 4.95 -16.88
C MET A 61 -9.96 6.00 -17.89
N GLU A 62 -9.62 7.25 -17.60
CA GLU A 62 -9.94 8.35 -18.48
C GLU A 62 -9.21 8.19 -19.81
N GLU A 63 -7.94 7.85 -19.75
CA GLU A 63 -7.15 7.62 -20.94
C GLU A 63 -7.71 6.47 -21.76
N GLN A 64 -8.12 5.41 -21.09
CA GLN A 64 -8.70 4.27 -21.78
C GLN A 64 -9.98 4.66 -22.49
N ARG A 65 -10.78 5.48 -21.85
CA ARG A 65 -12.01 5.94 -22.45
C ARG A 65 -11.74 6.84 -23.65
N ALA A 66 -10.76 7.73 -23.51
CA ALA A 66 -10.38 8.63 -24.60
C ALA A 66 -9.82 7.86 -25.77
N GLY A 67 -9.13 6.76 -25.48
CA GLY A 67 -8.57 5.93 -26.52
C GLY A 67 -9.62 5.09 -27.22
N ALA A 68 -10.86 5.18 -26.77
CA ALA A 68 -11.96 4.46 -27.38
C ALA A 68 -11.68 2.97 -27.52
N PRO A 69 -11.44 2.29 -26.42
CA PRO A 69 -11.18 0.86 -26.50
C PRO A 69 -12.42 0.12 -26.98
N THR A 70 -12.20 -0.96 -27.68
CA THR A 70 -13.31 -1.77 -28.13
C THR A 70 -13.96 -2.42 -26.93
N GLU A 71 -15.17 -2.90 -27.15
CA GLU A 71 -15.90 -3.58 -26.10
C GLU A 71 -15.09 -4.76 -25.58
N ARG A 72 -14.40 -5.43 -26.49
CA ARG A 72 -13.61 -6.58 -26.13
C ARG A 72 -12.43 -6.18 -25.24
N GLU A 73 -11.77 -5.10 -25.60
CA GLU A 73 -10.65 -4.61 -24.81
C GLU A 73 -11.10 -4.20 -23.42
N ALA A 74 -12.26 -3.57 -23.35
CA ALA A 74 -12.80 -3.17 -22.06
C ALA A 74 -13.11 -4.39 -21.20
N SER A 75 -13.65 -5.44 -21.82
CA SER A 75 -13.93 -6.68 -21.12
C SER A 75 -12.66 -7.33 -20.61
N ASP A 76 -11.64 -7.34 -21.44
CA ASP A 76 -10.38 -7.94 -21.04
C ASP A 76 -9.76 -7.21 -19.85
N LEU A 77 -9.82 -5.89 -19.88
CA LEU A 77 -9.31 -5.10 -18.78
C LEU A 77 -10.08 -5.37 -17.49
N ALA A 78 -11.39 -5.48 -17.61
CA ALA A 78 -12.21 -5.77 -16.45
C ALA A 78 -11.87 -7.13 -15.87
N LEU A 79 -11.64 -8.10 -16.73
CA LEU A 79 -11.28 -9.43 -16.27
C LEU A 79 -9.93 -9.44 -15.58
N GLU A 80 -8.99 -8.70 -16.13
CA GLU A 80 -7.67 -8.60 -15.52
C GLU A 80 -7.75 -7.97 -14.13
N ALA A 81 -8.52 -6.90 -14.02
CA ALA A 81 -8.69 -6.23 -12.75
C ALA A 81 -9.34 -7.16 -11.74
N GLN A 82 -10.32 -7.93 -12.18
CA GLN A 82 -10.97 -8.89 -11.32
C GLN A 82 -10.02 -9.96 -10.85
N ARG A 83 -9.19 -10.46 -11.74
CA ARG A 83 -8.22 -11.47 -11.37
C ARG A 83 -7.24 -10.94 -10.35
N PHE A 84 -6.78 -9.74 -10.56
CA PHE A 84 -5.84 -9.13 -9.65
C PHE A 84 -6.46 -8.95 -8.25
N ALA A 85 -7.67 -8.45 -8.21
CA ALA A 85 -8.36 -8.24 -6.94
C ALA A 85 -8.59 -9.56 -6.23
N ARG A 86 -8.99 -10.59 -6.98
CA ARG A 86 -9.23 -11.90 -6.41
C ARG A 86 -7.95 -12.48 -5.84
N LYS A 87 -6.86 -12.29 -6.54
CA LYS A 87 -5.58 -12.78 -6.09
C LYS A 87 -5.17 -12.13 -4.78
N GLN A 88 -5.39 -10.82 -4.67
CA GLN A 88 -5.05 -10.10 -3.46
C GLN A 88 -5.90 -10.55 -2.29
N VAL A 89 -7.19 -10.68 -2.53
CA VAL A 89 -8.11 -11.06 -1.48
C VAL A 89 -7.96 -12.53 -1.11
N GLY A 90 -7.65 -13.33 -2.08
CA GLY A 90 -7.51 -14.76 -1.86
C GLY A 90 -6.36 -15.16 -1.01
N LYS A 91 -5.38 -14.25 -0.81
CA LYS A 91 -4.32 -14.58 0.01
C LYS A 91 -4.85 -14.72 1.36
N PRO A 92 -4.65 -15.75 1.93
CA PRO A 92 -5.21 -16.07 3.18
C PRO A 92 -4.84 -15.18 4.21
N ARG A 93 -5.63 -14.81 4.81
CA ARG A 93 -5.35 -14.07 5.70
C ARG A 93 -5.45 -14.77 6.77
N ARG A 94 -5.40 -15.67 6.82
CA ARG A 94 -5.43 -16.40 7.66
C ARG A 94 -4.86 -16.14 8.67
N GLY A 95 -4.55 -15.74 8.66
CA GLY A 95 -4.03 -15.53 9.69
C GLY A 95 -4.86 -15.07 10.70
N LYS A 96 -5.35 -14.91 10.75
CA LYS A 96 -5.88 -14.61 11.52
C LYS A 96 -6.10 -15.15 12.31
N THR A 97 -6.15 -15.24 12.47
CA THR A 97 -6.30 -15.67 13.33
C THR A 97 -5.91 -15.77 13.87
#